data_42149306c5d665c107f28732841ee08d
#
_entry.id   42149306c5d665c107f28732841ee08d
#
_cell.length_a   1.000
_cell.length_b   1.000
_cell.length_c   1.000
_cell.angle_alpha   90.00
_cell.angle_beta   90.00
_cell.angle_gamma   90.00
#
_symmetry.space_group_name_H-M   'P 1'
#
loop_
_entity.id
_entity.type
_entity.pdbx_description
1 polymer ?
#
loop_
_entity_poly.entity_id
_entity_poly.type
_entity_poly.pdbx_seq_one_letter_code
_entity_poly.pdbx_strand_id
1 'polypeptide(L)'
;MAVCLLVHMCRNHSCPKRFFLFTLSISSNPGLGMTPPTSSPAVRRPIHEDLSPFSASPATSAGRIGWRDAFRAVRAETERRAAPLSAEDQAVQSMPDASPAKWHRAHTTWFFEQFLLIAHLPEYRVFNEQFAYLFNSYYVAAGPRHARPSRGLLTRPSCEEIAAYRAHVDAGIERLLFGAASSELPEVLRILEIGLHHEQQHQELLLTDILHAFASNPVVPAYDSAWLPPRARTESEAFVALPSGIHSVGFIGEGYRFDNEQPAHRVFLEPARISRSLATNAQWLEFMEDGGYATPSLWLSDGWAMVEAHGWQAPGYWRKAESGWLCMTLAGEKPIAPHSPVMHVSYYEADAFARWAGKHLASEEEWEIAARAGLLDDAFGVVWQWTRSAYLPYPGYRAAEDALGEYNGKFMINQMVLRGSSHATPDGHARTTYRNFFFPHVRWQFSGVRLINCDKHAPSRAH
;
A
#
# COMPACT_ATOMS: atom_id res chain seq x y z
N MET A 1 28.35 -19.76 -29.98
CA MET A 1 27.92 -20.95 -30.73
C MET A 1 26.43 -20.82 -30.94
N ALA A 2 26.09 -20.67 -32.20
CA ALA A 2 24.75 -20.55 -32.73
C ALA A 2 24.05 -21.90 -32.80
N VAL A 3 22.73 -21.89 -32.94
CA VAL A 3 21.85 -22.84 -33.59
C VAL A 3 20.45 -22.71 -33.00
N CYS A 4 19.34 -22.63 -33.67
CA CYS A 4 18.91 -22.49 -35.05
C CYS A 4 17.38 -22.32 -34.99
N LEU A 5 16.86 -21.44 -35.82
CA LEU A 5 15.43 -21.33 -36.15
C LEU A 5 14.92 -22.60 -36.83
N LEU A 6 13.69 -22.95 -36.57
CA LEU A 6 12.87 -23.70 -37.54
C LEU A 6 11.42 -23.18 -37.55
N VAL A 7 11.14 -22.45 -38.63
CA VAL A 7 9.81 -22.04 -39.07
C VAL A 7 9.20 -23.25 -39.82
N HIS A 8 7.94 -23.60 -39.54
CA HIS A 8 7.13 -24.38 -40.45
C HIS A 8 5.77 -23.72 -40.69
N MET A 9 5.64 -23.17 -41.89
CA MET A 9 4.36 -22.81 -42.49
C MET A 9 3.61 -24.06 -42.93
N CYS A 10 2.34 -24.11 -42.67
CA CYS A 10 1.40 -24.87 -43.50
C CYS A 10 0.15 -24.03 -43.79
N ARG A 11 -0.08 -23.85 -45.07
CA ARG A 11 -1.22 -23.17 -45.73
C ARG A 11 -2.41 -24.13 -45.90
N ASN A 12 -3.60 -23.49 -45.83
CA ASN A 12 -4.85 -23.82 -46.53
C ASN A 12 -5.61 -25.11 -46.21
N HIS A 13 -6.83 -24.91 -45.71
CA HIS A 13 -8.04 -25.33 -46.47
C HIS A 13 -9.33 -24.71 -45.87
N SER A 14 -10.11 -24.20 -46.76
CA SER A 14 -11.44 -23.56 -46.63
C SER A 14 -12.55 -24.57 -46.40
N CYS A 15 -13.59 -24.21 -45.65
CA CYS A 15 -15.02 -24.36 -45.94
C CYS A 15 -15.90 -24.39 -44.65
N PRO A 16 -17.24 -24.34 -44.67
CA PRO A 16 -17.97 -23.08 -44.60
C PRO A 16 -18.92 -22.92 -43.38
N LYS A 17 -19.47 -21.75 -43.26
CA LYS A 17 -20.45 -21.28 -42.26
C LYS A 17 -21.72 -22.12 -42.20
N ARG A 18 -22.20 -22.47 -41.01
CA ARG A 18 -23.64 -22.63 -40.72
C ARG A 18 -23.98 -21.81 -39.44
N PHE A 19 -24.78 -20.78 -39.65
CA PHE A 19 -25.50 -20.07 -38.61
C PHE A 19 -26.63 -20.96 -38.07
N PHE A 20 -26.72 -21.09 -36.76
CA PHE A 20 -27.95 -21.47 -36.08
C PHE A 20 -28.34 -20.34 -35.14
N LEU A 21 -29.40 -19.61 -35.48
CA LEU A 21 -30.13 -18.74 -34.58
C LEU A 21 -30.97 -19.62 -33.64
N PHE A 22 -30.74 -19.50 -32.35
CA PHE A 22 -31.72 -19.90 -31.34
C PHE A 22 -32.32 -18.63 -30.70
N THR A 23 -33.56 -18.37 -31.04
CA THR A 23 -34.41 -17.43 -30.32
C THR A 23 -34.98 -18.11 -29.08
N LEU A 24 -34.59 -17.61 -27.90
CA LEU A 24 -35.25 -17.96 -26.63
C LEU A 24 -36.13 -16.78 -26.19
N SER A 25 -37.42 -17.00 -26.22
CA SER A 25 -38.43 -16.15 -25.62
C SER A 25 -38.31 -16.20 -24.09
N ILE A 26 -38.14 -15.05 -23.45
CA ILE A 26 -38.24 -14.92 -21.99
C ILE A 26 -39.61 -14.33 -21.66
N SER A 27 -40.40 -15.12 -21.00
CA SER A 27 -41.68 -14.75 -20.39
C SER A 27 -41.42 -13.92 -19.13
N SER A 28 -41.99 -12.74 -19.06
CA SER A 28 -41.99 -11.85 -17.91
C SER A 28 -42.94 -12.34 -16.83
N ASN A 29 -42.48 -12.43 -15.61
CA ASN A 29 -43.35 -12.50 -14.43
C ASN A 29 -42.91 -11.40 -13.44
N PRO A 30 -43.82 -10.50 -13.00
CA PRO A 30 -43.50 -9.44 -12.07
C PRO A 30 -43.86 -9.88 -10.64
N GLY A 31 -42.96 -9.64 -9.70
CA GLY A 31 -43.40 -9.72 -8.31
C GLY A 31 -42.28 -9.90 -7.28
N LEU A 32 -42.21 -8.90 -6.46
CA LEU A 32 -41.68 -8.76 -5.12
C LEU A 32 -40.37 -7.95 -5.04
N GLY A 33 -40.57 -6.67 -4.77
CA GLY A 33 -39.53 -5.72 -4.39
C GLY A 33 -38.95 -6.07 -3.02
N MET A 34 -37.67 -6.40 -3.00
CA MET A 34 -36.82 -6.27 -1.83
C MET A 34 -35.89 -5.10 -2.08
N THR A 35 -36.15 -3.99 -1.39
CA THR A 35 -35.19 -2.90 -1.28
C THR A 35 -33.94 -3.38 -0.57
N PRO A 36 -32.73 -3.17 -1.13
CA PRO A 36 -31.51 -3.42 -0.38
C PRO A 36 -31.38 -2.40 0.75
N PRO A 37 -30.78 -2.77 1.89
CA PRO A 37 -30.55 -1.83 2.96
C PRO A 37 -29.60 -0.72 2.47
N THR A 38 -30.06 0.52 2.57
CA THR A 38 -29.25 1.73 2.35
C THR A 38 -28.13 1.75 3.39
N SER A 39 -26.93 1.39 2.97
CA SER A 39 -25.72 1.67 3.75
C SER A 39 -25.53 3.17 3.78
N SER A 40 -25.80 3.81 4.91
CA SER A 40 -25.37 5.19 5.18
C SER A 40 -23.86 5.29 4.96
N PRO A 41 -23.36 6.36 4.31
CA PRO A 41 -21.94 6.58 4.22
C PRO A 41 -21.39 6.73 5.64
N ALA A 42 -20.48 5.84 6.02
CA ALA A 42 -19.77 5.93 7.29
C ALA A 42 -19.06 7.29 7.36
N VAL A 43 -19.49 8.13 8.28
CA VAL A 43 -18.79 9.38 8.62
C VAL A 43 -17.40 8.99 9.12
N ARG A 44 -16.38 9.20 8.29
CA ARG A 44 -14.99 9.00 8.69
C ARG A 44 -14.70 9.94 9.87
N ARG A 45 -14.38 9.36 11.03
CA ARG A 45 -13.96 10.11 12.21
C ARG A 45 -12.65 10.85 11.94
N PRO A 46 -12.41 12.03 12.55
CA PRO A 46 -11.15 12.73 12.40
C PRO A 46 -9.98 11.88 12.94
N ILE A 47 -8.87 11.86 12.21
CA ILE A 47 -7.68 11.01 12.36
C ILE A 47 -6.86 11.35 13.65
N HIS A 48 -7.34 12.20 14.53
CA HIS A 48 -6.60 12.71 15.69
C HIS A 48 -6.98 12.10 17.05
N GLU A 49 -7.87 11.15 17.09
CA GLU A 49 -8.03 10.35 18.31
C GLU A 49 -7.18 9.10 18.17
N ASP A 50 -6.19 9.00 19.05
CA ASP A 50 -5.41 7.79 19.31
C ASP A 50 -6.39 6.66 19.63
N LEU A 51 -6.81 5.94 18.58
CA LEU A 51 -7.65 4.76 18.70
C LEU A 51 -6.81 3.56 19.14
N SER A 52 -5.90 3.79 20.11
CA SER A 52 -5.42 2.67 20.89
C SER A 52 -6.67 2.08 21.60
N PRO A 53 -7.12 0.87 21.26
CA PRO A 53 -8.27 0.23 21.93
C PRO A 53 -8.00 -0.08 23.40
N PHE A 54 -6.95 0.48 24.00
CA PHE A 54 -6.16 -0.03 25.11
C PHE A 54 -6.15 0.87 26.33
N SER A 55 -7.20 1.67 26.56
CA SER A 55 -7.36 2.44 27.80
C SER A 55 -7.57 1.57 29.05
N ALA A 56 -7.93 0.31 28.91
CA ALA A 56 -8.05 -0.64 30.00
C ALA A 56 -6.73 -1.37 30.27
N SER A 57 -6.35 -1.53 31.54
CA SER A 57 -5.16 -2.32 31.90
C SER A 57 -5.19 -3.70 31.22
N PRO A 58 -4.13 -4.08 30.48
CA PRO A 58 -4.07 -5.34 29.72
C PRO A 58 -4.32 -6.58 30.56
N ALA A 59 -3.94 -6.55 31.83
CA ALA A 59 -4.09 -7.67 32.76
C ALA A 59 -5.54 -7.96 33.19
N THR A 60 -6.46 -7.03 32.94
CA THR A 60 -7.88 -7.22 33.27
C THR A 60 -8.62 -8.01 32.18
N SER A 61 -9.73 -8.66 32.55
CA SER A 61 -10.61 -9.30 31.57
C SER A 61 -11.11 -8.32 30.49
N ALA A 62 -11.39 -7.08 30.85
CA ALA A 62 -11.80 -6.03 29.88
C ALA A 62 -10.69 -5.68 28.92
N GLY A 63 -9.43 -5.58 29.38
CA GLY A 63 -8.28 -5.36 28.50
C GLY A 63 -8.07 -6.51 27.52
N ARG A 64 -8.13 -7.76 27.99
CA ARG A 64 -8.01 -8.96 27.11
C ARG A 64 -9.12 -9.03 26.05
N ILE A 65 -10.36 -8.66 26.43
CA ILE A 65 -11.49 -8.57 25.49
C ILE A 65 -11.20 -7.50 24.43
N GLY A 66 -10.71 -6.33 24.80
CA GLY A 66 -10.36 -5.26 23.85
C GLY A 66 -9.31 -5.72 22.84
N TRP A 67 -8.27 -6.43 23.29
CA TRP A 67 -7.25 -7.00 22.39
C TRP A 67 -7.81 -8.07 21.45
N ARG A 68 -8.64 -8.97 21.95
CA ARG A 68 -9.35 -9.95 21.12
C ARG A 68 -10.19 -9.27 20.05
N ASP A 69 -10.94 -8.25 20.41
CA ASP A 69 -11.86 -7.56 19.48
C ASP A 69 -11.08 -6.77 18.42
N ALA A 70 -9.96 -6.14 18.78
CA ALA A 70 -9.03 -5.53 17.84
C ALA A 70 -8.43 -6.56 16.87
N PHE A 71 -7.97 -7.69 17.38
CA PHE A 71 -7.48 -8.80 16.57
C PHE A 71 -8.54 -9.27 15.57
N ARG A 72 -9.74 -9.58 16.05
CA ARG A 72 -10.86 -10.01 15.18
C ARG A 72 -11.21 -8.98 14.10
N ALA A 73 -11.19 -7.69 14.44
CA ALA A 73 -11.50 -6.62 13.49
C ALA A 73 -10.47 -6.57 12.35
N VAL A 74 -9.18 -6.64 12.66
CA VAL A 74 -8.11 -6.67 11.63
C VAL A 74 -8.21 -7.93 10.77
N ARG A 75 -8.44 -9.11 11.39
CA ARG A 75 -8.61 -10.37 10.64
C ARG A 75 -9.82 -10.33 9.71
N ALA A 76 -10.95 -9.82 10.19
CA ALA A 76 -12.17 -9.67 9.40
C ALA A 76 -11.98 -8.70 8.21
N GLU A 77 -11.23 -7.62 8.37
CA GLU A 77 -10.93 -6.67 7.30
C GLU A 77 -10.11 -7.33 6.18
N THR A 78 -9.15 -8.17 6.50
CA THR A 78 -8.40 -8.95 5.51
C THR A 78 -9.33 -9.84 4.68
N GLU A 79 -10.24 -10.57 5.34
CA GLU A 79 -11.22 -11.42 4.66
C GLU A 79 -12.21 -10.59 3.81
N ARG A 80 -12.65 -9.46 4.31
CA ARG A 80 -13.51 -8.52 3.57
C ARG A 80 -12.84 -8.04 2.27
N ARG A 81 -11.53 -7.74 2.31
CA ARG A 81 -10.76 -7.35 1.11
C ARG A 81 -10.54 -8.52 0.15
N ALA A 82 -10.45 -9.73 0.62
CA ALA A 82 -10.32 -10.90 -0.23
C ALA A 82 -11.66 -11.40 -0.81
N ALA A 83 -12.78 -11.06 -0.18
CA ALA A 83 -14.11 -11.57 -0.54
C ALA A 83 -14.58 -11.29 -1.98
N PRO A 84 -14.26 -10.13 -2.62
CA PRO A 84 -14.63 -9.90 -4.02
C PRO A 84 -13.88 -10.79 -5.02
N LEU A 85 -12.78 -11.43 -4.60
CA LEU A 85 -11.85 -12.15 -5.48
C LEU A 85 -12.23 -13.64 -5.59
N SER A 86 -12.27 -14.17 -6.82
CA SER A 86 -12.37 -15.61 -7.06
C SER A 86 -11.13 -16.35 -6.55
N ALA A 87 -11.18 -17.67 -6.52
CA ALA A 87 -10.00 -18.48 -6.15
C ALA A 87 -8.85 -18.30 -7.15
N GLU A 88 -9.18 -18.10 -8.43
CA GLU A 88 -8.25 -17.83 -9.52
C GLU A 88 -7.60 -16.47 -9.34
N ASP A 89 -8.38 -15.41 -9.06
CA ASP A 89 -7.85 -14.08 -8.77
C ASP A 89 -6.91 -14.08 -7.57
N GLN A 90 -7.26 -14.84 -6.53
CA GLN A 90 -6.42 -14.94 -5.33
C GLN A 90 -5.12 -15.71 -5.55
N ALA A 91 -4.94 -16.40 -6.67
CA ALA A 91 -3.73 -17.16 -6.98
C ALA A 91 -2.78 -16.45 -7.95
N VAL A 92 -3.21 -15.36 -8.61
CA VAL A 92 -2.41 -14.69 -9.64
C VAL A 92 -1.27 -13.87 -9.04
N GLN A 93 -0.12 -13.89 -9.74
CA GLN A 93 1.02 -13.00 -9.51
C GLN A 93 1.41 -12.39 -10.85
N SER A 94 1.24 -11.09 -11.00
CA SER A 94 1.43 -10.38 -12.27
C SER A 94 2.83 -9.81 -12.47
N MET A 95 3.66 -9.78 -11.42
CA MET A 95 5.06 -9.32 -11.47
C MET A 95 5.87 -9.94 -10.32
N PRO A 96 7.22 -9.97 -10.41
CA PRO A 96 8.08 -10.53 -9.35
C PRO A 96 7.91 -9.88 -7.99
N ASP A 97 7.51 -8.60 -7.94
CA ASP A 97 7.33 -7.83 -6.72
C ASP A 97 5.95 -7.94 -6.08
N ALA A 98 4.96 -8.46 -6.81
CA ALA A 98 3.63 -8.75 -6.26
C ALA A 98 3.60 -10.08 -5.50
N SER A 99 2.52 -10.31 -4.77
CA SER A 99 2.18 -11.59 -4.19
C SER A 99 0.70 -11.90 -4.41
N PRO A 100 0.31 -13.18 -4.57
CA PRO A 100 -1.10 -13.55 -4.67
C PRO A 100 -1.90 -13.14 -3.42
N ALA A 101 -3.17 -12.77 -3.59
CA ALA A 101 -4.02 -12.39 -2.47
C ALA A 101 -4.10 -13.49 -1.39
N LYS A 102 -4.20 -14.76 -1.79
CA LYS A 102 -4.16 -15.88 -0.83
C LYS A 102 -2.84 -16.00 -0.09
N TRP A 103 -1.71 -15.58 -0.70
CA TRP A 103 -0.41 -15.56 -0.03
C TRP A 103 -0.39 -14.50 1.07
N HIS A 104 -0.94 -13.30 0.85
CA HIS A 104 -1.06 -12.27 1.88
C HIS A 104 -1.87 -12.77 3.08
N ARG A 105 -3.03 -13.40 2.84
CA ARG A 105 -3.87 -14.02 3.88
C ARG A 105 -3.13 -15.07 4.71
N ALA A 106 -2.34 -15.91 4.05
CA ALA A 106 -1.55 -16.95 4.69
C ALA A 106 -0.33 -16.39 5.43
N HIS A 107 0.38 -15.42 4.85
CA HIS A 107 1.59 -14.83 5.42
C HIS A 107 1.31 -14.09 6.74
N THR A 108 0.23 -13.32 6.81
CA THR A 108 -0.16 -12.66 8.06
C THR A 108 -0.58 -13.67 9.12
N THR A 109 -1.18 -14.78 8.73
CA THR A 109 -1.48 -15.90 9.63
C THR A 109 -0.21 -16.59 10.12
N TRP A 110 0.74 -16.84 9.21
CA TRP A 110 2.06 -17.39 9.50
C TRP A 110 2.81 -16.54 10.55
N PHE A 111 2.69 -15.21 10.48
CA PHE A 111 3.33 -14.32 11.46
C PHE A 111 2.85 -14.62 12.88
N PHE A 112 1.54 -14.70 13.09
CA PHE A 112 0.99 -15.02 14.40
C PHE A 112 1.33 -16.43 14.86
N GLU A 113 1.35 -17.41 13.97
CA GLU A 113 1.73 -18.78 14.31
C GLU A 113 3.20 -18.85 14.75
N GLN A 114 4.11 -18.28 13.94
CA GLN A 114 5.56 -18.41 14.20
C GLN A 114 6.02 -17.59 15.40
N PHE A 115 5.56 -16.36 15.54
CA PHE A 115 6.08 -15.44 16.55
C PHE A 115 5.28 -15.42 17.86
N LEU A 116 4.04 -15.88 17.83
CA LEU A 116 3.20 -15.92 19.05
C LEU A 116 2.88 -17.33 19.51
N LEU A 117 2.21 -18.13 18.66
CA LEU A 117 1.62 -19.37 19.15
C LEU A 117 2.66 -20.43 19.47
N ILE A 118 3.66 -20.62 18.61
CA ILE A 118 4.73 -21.60 18.84
C ILE A 118 5.54 -21.25 20.09
N ALA A 119 5.78 -19.95 20.32
CA ALA A 119 6.61 -19.50 21.43
C ALA A 119 5.87 -19.42 22.77
N HIS A 120 4.58 -19.06 22.75
CA HIS A 120 3.86 -18.63 23.96
C HIS A 120 2.60 -19.44 24.30
N LEU A 121 2.14 -20.36 23.42
CA LEU A 121 0.98 -21.20 23.72
C LEU A 121 1.44 -22.65 23.97
N PRO A 122 1.48 -23.12 25.25
CA PRO A 122 1.83 -24.51 25.54
C PRO A 122 0.98 -25.51 24.74
N GLU A 123 1.60 -26.59 24.28
CA GLU A 123 0.95 -27.65 23.52
C GLU A 123 0.30 -27.20 22.19
N TYR A 124 0.68 -26.02 21.67
CA TYR A 124 0.22 -25.61 20.35
C TYR A 124 0.68 -26.60 19.28
N ARG A 125 -0.26 -26.98 18.43
CA ARG A 125 0.03 -27.86 17.28
C ARG A 125 0.02 -27.01 16.00
N VAL A 126 1.15 -26.99 15.33
CA VAL A 126 1.32 -26.34 14.02
C VAL A 126 0.29 -26.91 13.05
N PHE A 127 -0.37 -26.04 12.29
CA PHE A 127 -1.40 -26.46 11.33
C PHE A 127 -0.79 -27.31 10.20
N ASN A 128 0.33 -26.89 9.62
CA ASN A 128 1.07 -27.61 8.60
C ASN A 128 2.53 -27.16 8.62
N GLU A 129 3.46 -28.09 8.85
CA GLU A 129 4.90 -27.79 8.95
C GLU A 129 5.50 -27.11 7.70
N GLN A 130 4.95 -27.41 6.51
CA GLN A 130 5.42 -26.79 5.27
C GLN A 130 5.07 -25.31 5.15
N PHE A 131 4.09 -24.82 5.92
CA PHE A 131 3.67 -23.43 5.87
C PHE A 131 4.72 -22.49 6.44
N ALA A 132 5.59 -22.97 7.33
CA ALA A 132 6.76 -22.23 7.79
C ALA A 132 7.67 -21.79 6.62
N TYR A 133 7.87 -22.66 5.62
CA TYR A 133 8.64 -22.37 4.41
C TYR A 133 7.83 -21.55 3.39
N LEU A 134 6.58 -21.92 3.11
CA LEU A 134 5.78 -21.35 2.02
C LEU A 134 5.43 -19.88 2.26
N PHE A 135 5.18 -19.52 3.51
CA PHE A 135 4.66 -18.21 3.86
C PHE A 135 5.66 -17.30 4.59
N ASN A 136 6.90 -17.75 4.81
CA ASN A 136 7.98 -16.85 5.20
C ASN A 136 8.31 -15.88 4.04
N SER A 137 8.57 -14.62 4.36
CA SER A 137 8.93 -13.57 3.39
C SER A 137 10.42 -13.24 3.44
N TYR A 138 10.85 -12.46 4.40
CA TYR A 138 12.23 -11.97 4.53
C TYR A 138 12.86 -12.28 5.89
N TYR A 139 12.16 -12.98 6.76
CA TYR A 139 12.67 -13.34 8.09
C TYR A 139 13.67 -14.48 8.00
N VAL A 140 14.97 -14.13 7.87
CA VAL A 140 16.05 -15.11 7.74
C VAL A 140 16.20 -15.94 9.00
N ALA A 141 16.04 -15.33 10.17
CA ALA A 141 16.08 -16.01 11.46
C ALA A 141 14.93 -17.02 11.65
N ALA A 142 13.80 -16.85 10.95
CA ALA A 142 12.69 -17.80 10.97
C ALA A 142 12.88 -19.00 10.01
N GLY A 143 14.01 -19.08 9.30
CA GLY A 143 14.38 -20.21 8.45
C GLY A 143 14.22 -19.96 6.94
N PRO A 144 14.28 -21.03 6.12
CA PRO A 144 14.19 -20.96 4.66
C PRO A 144 12.84 -20.45 4.20
N ARG A 145 12.79 -19.91 2.97
CA ARG A 145 11.57 -19.31 2.40
C ARG A 145 11.39 -19.67 0.93
N HIS A 146 10.14 -19.72 0.48
CA HIS A 146 9.78 -19.81 -0.92
C HIS A 146 10.11 -18.49 -1.65
N ALA A 147 10.69 -18.59 -2.85
CA ALA A 147 11.14 -17.43 -3.61
C ALA A 147 9.96 -16.50 -3.98
N ARG A 148 10.07 -15.19 -3.68
CA ARG A 148 9.00 -14.22 -3.96
C ARG A 148 8.54 -14.22 -5.42
N PRO A 149 9.42 -14.23 -6.45
CA PRO A 149 8.99 -14.24 -7.84
C PRO A 149 8.22 -15.49 -8.27
N SER A 150 8.23 -16.54 -7.45
CA SER A 150 7.57 -17.82 -7.75
C SER A 150 6.30 -18.06 -6.92
N ARG A 151 5.81 -17.09 -6.17
CA ARG A 151 4.61 -17.22 -5.31
C ARG A 151 3.35 -17.54 -6.11
N GLY A 152 3.25 -17.05 -7.34
CA GLY A 152 2.14 -17.36 -8.26
C GLY A 152 2.09 -18.82 -8.73
N LEU A 153 3.15 -19.61 -8.53
CA LEU A 153 3.16 -21.04 -8.82
C LEU A 153 2.50 -21.89 -7.72
N LEU A 154 2.21 -21.29 -6.56
CA LEU A 154 1.59 -21.98 -5.43
C LEU A 154 0.08 -22.17 -5.66
N THR A 155 -0.30 -23.21 -6.41
CA THR A 155 -1.71 -23.61 -6.55
C THR A 155 -2.24 -24.27 -5.28
N ARG A 156 -1.37 -24.80 -4.44
CA ARG A 156 -1.65 -25.34 -3.11
C ARG A 156 -0.82 -24.60 -2.06
N PRO A 157 -1.38 -24.36 -0.87
CA PRO A 157 -2.75 -24.70 -0.45
C PRO A 157 -3.83 -23.92 -1.22
N SER A 158 -5.06 -24.46 -1.23
CA SER A 158 -6.25 -23.79 -1.77
C SER A 158 -6.67 -22.60 -0.90
N CYS A 159 -7.59 -21.75 -1.40
CA CYS A 159 -8.17 -20.65 -0.60
C CYS A 159 -8.96 -21.18 0.62
N GLU A 160 -9.57 -22.37 0.50
CA GLU A 160 -10.28 -23.04 1.59
C GLU A 160 -9.32 -23.55 2.67
N GLU A 161 -8.20 -24.17 2.27
CA GLU A 161 -7.15 -24.58 3.21
C GLU A 161 -6.54 -23.37 3.95
N ILE A 162 -6.36 -22.23 3.25
CA ILE A 162 -5.92 -20.98 3.90
C ILE A 162 -6.97 -20.47 4.88
N ALA A 163 -8.26 -20.54 4.56
CA ALA A 163 -9.31 -20.16 5.50
C ALA A 163 -9.31 -21.07 6.75
N ALA A 164 -9.12 -22.37 6.58
CA ALA A 164 -8.98 -23.32 7.70
C ALA A 164 -7.72 -23.03 8.54
N TYR A 165 -6.60 -22.69 7.89
CA TYR A 165 -5.37 -22.27 8.58
C TYR A 165 -5.60 -21.00 9.41
N ARG A 166 -6.26 -19.99 8.84
CA ARG A 166 -6.61 -18.75 9.57
C ARG A 166 -7.46 -19.05 10.79
N ALA A 167 -8.52 -19.84 10.63
CA ALA A 167 -9.41 -20.20 11.75
C ALA A 167 -8.68 -20.97 12.87
N HIS A 168 -7.76 -21.87 12.52
CA HIS A 168 -6.94 -22.60 13.49
C HIS A 168 -6.06 -21.67 14.33
N VAL A 169 -5.36 -20.74 13.65
CA VAL A 169 -4.48 -19.76 14.30
C VAL A 169 -5.30 -18.77 15.15
N ASP A 170 -6.42 -18.28 14.63
CA ASP A 170 -7.30 -17.35 15.33
C ASP A 170 -7.82 -17.96 16.67
N ALA A 171 -8.23 -19.22 16.63
CA ALA A 171 -8.60 -19.95 17.87
C ALA A 171 -7.41 -20.11 18.84
N GLY A 172 -6.19 -20.28 18.30
CA GLY A 172 -4.97 -20.31 19.09
C GLY A 172 -4.70 -18.97 19.80
N ILE A 173 -4.81 -17.86 19.08
CA ILE A 173 -4.61 -16.50 19.63
C ILE A 173 -5.63 -16.23 20.75
N GLU A 174 -6.89 -16.59 20.56
CA GLU A 174 -7.89 -16.42 21.61
C GLU A 174 -7.56 -17.23 22.86
N ARG A 175 -7.14 -18.49 22.71
CA ARG A 175 -6.68 -19.31 23.86
C ARG A 175 -5.48 -18.68 24.54
N LEU A 176 -4.50 -18.18 23.79
CA LEU A 176 -3.33 -17.50 24.33
C LEU A 176 -3.72 -16.25 25.12
N LEU A 177 -4.54 -15.37 24.57
CA LEU A 177 -4.98 -14.12 25.22
C LEU A 177 -5.65 -14.36 26.56
N PHE A 178 -6.47 -15.40 26.68
CA PHE A 178 -7.20 -15.69 27.94
C PHE A 178 -6.46 -16.65 28.88
N GLY A 179 -5.49 -17.42 28.36
CA GLY A 179 -4.69 -18.38 29.12
C GLY A 179 -3.34 -17.86 29.61
N ALA A 180 -2.76 -16.86 28.97
CA ALA A 180 -1.44 -16.33 29.31
C ALA A 180 -1.39 -15.80 30.76
N ALA A 181 -0.31 -16.14 31.47
CA ALA A 181 -0.03 -15.58 32.78
C ALA A 181 0.15 -14.05 32.70
N SER A 182 -0.20 -13.33 33.77
CA SER A 182 -0.08 -11.87 33.80
C SER A 182 1.35 -11.38 33.61
N SER A 183 2.37 -12.18 33.91
CA SER A 183 3.79 -11.88 33.73
C SER A 183 4.24 -11.98 32.24
N GLU A 184 3.59 -12.85 31.45
CA GLU A 184 3.90 -13.08 30.04
C GLU A 184 3.12 -12.15 29.11
N LEU A 185 1.98 -11.66 29.59
CA LEU A 185 1.02 -10.88 28.81
C LEU A 185 1.64 -9.63 28.12
N PRO A 186 2.53 -8.84 28.76
CA PRO A 186 3.13 -7.68 28.09
C PRO A 186 3.88 -8.04 26.81
N GLU A 187 4.64 -9.13 26.81
CA GLU A 187 5.39 -9.58 25.62
C GLU A 187 4.46 -10.16 24.54
N VAL A 188 3.47 -10.96 24.95
CA VAL A 188 2.43 -11.49 24.06
C VAL A 188 1.72 -10.33 23.35
N LEU A 189 1.33 -9.28 24.07
CA LEU A 189 0.62 -8.14 23.50
C LEU A 189 1.52 -7.28 22.59
N ARG A 190 2.79 -7.12 22.93
CA ARG A 190 3.77 -6.42 22.08
C ARG A 190 3.87 -7.08 20.70
N ILE A 191 4.00 -8.40 20.66
CA ILE A 191 4.11 -9.14 19.39
C ILE A 191 2.77 -9.15 18.65
N LEU A 192 1.65 -9.30 19.39
CA LEU A 192 0.33 -9.23 18.81
C LEU A 192 0.08 -7.89 18.10
N GLU A 193 0.45 -6.78 18.75
CA GLU A 193 0.28 -5.43 18.18
C GLU A 193 1.12 -5.24 16.90
N ILE A 194 2.36 -5.69 16.88
CA ILE A 194 3.18 -5.72 15.67
C ILE A 194 2.49 -6.53 14.57
N GLY A 195 1.95 -7.71 14.90
CA GLY A 195 1.22 -8.57 13.97
C GLY A 195 -0.03 -7.92 13.40
N LEU A 196 -0.78 -7.16 14.20
CA LEU A 196 -1.95 -6.41 13.74
C LEU A 196 -1.55 -5.34 12.71
N HIS A 197 -0.54 -4.54 13.01
CA HIS A 197 -0.04 -3.53 12.06
C HIS A 197 0.62 -4.15 10.83
N HIS A 198 1.29 -5.29 10.97
CA HIS A 198 1.80 -6.07 9.85
C HIS A 198 0.67 -6.56 8.93
N GLU A 199 -0.41 -7.09 9.49
CA GLU A 199 -1.57 -7.51 8.70
C GLU A 199 -2.25 -6.33 8.01
N GLN A 200 -2.35 -5.17 8.66
CA GLN A 200 -2.85 -3.93 8.05
C GLN A 200 -1.99 -3.47 6.87
N GLN A 201 -0.67 -3.60 6.92
CA GLN A 201 0.18 -3.35 5.75
C GLN A 201 -0.15 -4.31 4.60
N HIS A 202 -0.33 -5.59 4.91
CA HIS A 202 -0.67 -6.61 3.92
C HIS A 202 -2.08 -6.44 3.34
N GLN A 203 -3.01 -5.81 4.06
CA GLN A 203 -4.32 -5.42 3.54
C GLN A 203 -4.20 -4.38 2.42
N GLU A 204 -3.29 -3.42 2.52
CA GLU A 204 -3.02 -2.47 1.45
C GLU A 204 -2.25 -3.13 0.29
N LEU A 205 -1.20 -3.91 0.60
CA LEU A 205 -0.43 -4.63 -0.43
C LEU A 205 -1.29 -5.60 -1.25
N LEU A 206 -2.28 -6.24 -0.65
CA LEU A 206 -3.24 -7.08 -1.37
C LEU A 206 -3.97 -6.26 -2.46
N LEU A 207 -4.39 -5.04 -2.14
CA LEU A 207 -5.10 -4.17 -3.08
C LEU A 207 -4.17 -3.61 -4.17
N THR A 208 -2.91 -3.28 -3.86
CA THR A 208 -1.94 -2.86 -4.88
C THR A 208 -1.61 -3.99 -5.84
N ASP A 209 -1.43 -5.20 -5.31
CA ASP A 209 -1.02 -6.36 -6.10
C ASP A 209 -2.16 -6.87 -6.99
N ILE A 210 -3.41 -6.88 -6.51
CA ILE A 210 -4.56 -7.23 -7.34
C ILE A 210 -4.89 -6.16 -8.38
N LEU A 211 -4.71 -4.87 -8.06
CA LEU A 211 -4.85 -3.80 -9.05
C LEU A 211 -3.85 -3.98 -10.19
N HIS A 212 -2.59 -4.32 -9.88
CA HIS A 212 -1.59 -4.58 -10.92
C HIS A 212 -1.96 -5.82 -11.77
N ALA A 213 -2.45 -6.87 -11.13
CA ALA A 213 -2.90 -8.08 -11.84
C ALA A 213 -4.06 -7.77 -12.79
N PHE A 214 -5.06 -7.02 -12.34
CA PHE A 214 -6.23 -6.65 -13.14
C PHE A 214 -5.91 -5.62 -14.22
N ALA A 215 -4.99 -4.69 -13.97
CA ALA A 215 -4.49 -3.78 -15.00
C ALA A 215 -3.67 -4.49 -16.09
N SER A 216 -3.05 -5.62 -15.75
CA SER A 216 -2.31 -6.47 -16.70
C SER A 216 -3.21 -7.45 -17.48
N ASN A 217 -4.48 -7.59 -17.08
CA ASN A 217 -5.45 -8.47 -17.72
C ASN A 217 -6.10 -7.74 -18.93
N PRO A 218 -6.10 -8.32 -20.14
CA PRO A 218 -6.70 -7.69 -21.32
C PRO A 218 -8.18 -7.34 -21.18
N VAL A 219 -8.93 -8.00 -20.28
CA VAL A 219 -10.36 -7.71 -20.01
C VAL A 219 -10.55 -6.60 -19.00
N VAL A 220 -9.48 -6.14 -18.35
CA VAL A 220 -9.47 -5.02 -17.40
C VAL A 220 -10.59 -5.14 -16.33
N PRO A 221 -10.67 -6.24 -15.56
CA PRO A 221 -11.75 -6.45 -14.60
C PRO A 221 -11.67 -5.44 -13.45
N ALA A 222 -12.82 -5.08 -12.86
CA ALA A 222 -12.86 -4.29 -11.63
C ALA A 222 -12.69 -5.21 -10.40
N TYR A 223 -11.95 -4.74 -9.39
CA TYR A 223 -11.92 -5.40 -8.08
C TYR A 223 -13.26 -5.23 -7.36
N ASP A 224 -13.75 -4.01 -7.29
CA ASP A 224 -15.06 -3.65 -6.75
C ASP A 224 -15.63 -2.45 -7.53
N SER A 225 -16.63 -2.67 -8.35
CA SER A 225 -17.21 -1.61 -9.19
C SER A 225 -17.81 -0.44 -8.39
N ALA A 226 -18.09 -0.65 -7.10
CA ALA A 226 -18.57 0.37 -6.17
C ALA A 226 -17.44 1.11 -5.45
N TRP A 227 -16.16 0.75 -5.67
CA TRP A 227 -15.03 1.43 -5.06
C TRP A 227 -15.00 2.91 -5.45
N LEU A 228 -14.99 3.78 -4.46
CA LEU A 228 -14.92 5.22 -4.70
C LEU A 228 -13.44 5.65 -4.81
N PRO A 229 -13.05 6.29 -5.92
CA PRO A 229 -11.72 6.86 -6.03
C PRO A 229 -11.54 7.99 -5.01
N PRO A 230 -10.31 8.23 -4.52
CA PRO A 230 -10.05 9.32 -3.62
C PRO A 230 -10.31 10.66 -4.33
N ARG A 231 -10.98 11.57 -3.61
CA ARG A 231 -11.19 12.95 -4.07
C ARG A 231 -10.44 13.89 -3.14
N ALA A 232 -9.71 14.84 -3.70
CA ALA A 232 -9.16 15.92 -2.90
C ALA A 232 -10.31 16.71 -2.24
N ARG A 233 -10.13 17.05 -0.98
CA ARG A 233 -11.12 17.85 -0.23
C ARG A 233 -11.04 19.31 -0.61
N THR A 234 -9.88 19.77 -1.09
CA THR A 234 -9.58 21.18 -1.35
C THR A 234 -8.77 21.32 -2.63
N GLU A 235 -9.22 22.19 -3.52
CA GLU A 235 -8.51 22.60 -4.73
C GLU A 235 -7.75 23.90 -4.46
N SER A 236 -6.90 23.93 -3.45
CA SER A 236 -6.16 25.13 -3.09
C SER A 236 -4.74 25.07 -3.64
N GLU A 237 -4.38 26.00 -4.51
CA GLU A 237 -2.99 26.21 -4.93
C GLU A 237 -2.15 26.94 -3.86
N ALA A 238 -2.69 27.12 -2.65
CA ALA A 238 -2.04 27.88 -1.61
C ALA A 238 -0.81 27.14 -1.07
N PHE A 239 0.31 27.83 -1.09
CA PHE A 239 1.51 27.47 -0.35
C PHE A 239 1.51 28.17 1.00
N VAL A 240 1.64 27.41 2.08
CA VAL A 240 1.67 27.92 3.47
C VAL A 240 3.07 27.85 4.03
N ALA A 241 3.43 28.84 4.85
CA ALA A 241 4.75 28.88 5.49
C ALA A 241 4.92 27.70 6.46
N LEU A 242 6.06 27.02 6.35
CA LEU A 242 6.50 26.05 7.33
C LEU A 242 7.10 26.79 8.56
N PRO A 243 6.88 26.27 9.78
CA PRO A 243 7.63 26.71 10.93
C PRO A 243 9.12 26.46 10.70
N SER A 244 9.94 27.51 10.65
CA SER A 244 11.41 27.40 10.55
C SER A 244 12.07 27.27 11.92
N GLY A 245 13.32 26.81 11.94
CA GLY A 245 14.09 26.66 13.16
C GLY A 245 14.28 25.20 13.59
N ILE A 246 14.58 24.99 14.87
CA ILE A 246 14.85 23.63 15.42
C ILE A 246 13.53 22.98 15.83
N HIS A 247 13.28 21.81 15.29
CA HIS A 247 12.12 20.98 15.57
C HIS A 247 12.51 19.57 15.99
N SER A 248 11.60 18.87 16.67
CA SER A 248 11.72 17.44 16.96
C SER A 248 10.88 16.65 15.97
N VAL A 249 11.47 15.63 15.34
CA VAL A 249 10.82 14.68 14.45
C VAL A 249 10.99 13.26 14.96
N GLY A 250 10.14 12.34 14.50
CA GLY A 250 10.07 10.97 15.00
C GLY A 250 9.06 10.83 16.13
N PHE A 251 8.78 9.60 16.55
CA PHE A 251 7.75 9.30 17.53
C PHE A 251 8.13 9.78 18.94
N ILE A 252 7.24 10.53 19.57
CA ILE A 252 7.32 11.00 20.96
C ILE A 252 6.00 10.65 21.64
N GLY A 253 6.06 9.98 22.75
CA GLY A 253 4.87 9.66 23.56
C GLY A 253 4.68 8.17 23.75
N GLU A 254 3.45 7.80 24.10
CA GLU A 254 2.98 6.43 24.30
C GLU A 254 2.20 5.94 23.09
N GLY A 255 2.02 4.62 22.94
CA GLY A 255 1.30 3.99 21.85
C GLY A 255 2.22 3.30 20.85
N TYR A 256 1.60 2.75 19.81
CA TYR A 256 2.31 1.96 18.80
C TYR A 256 3.17 2.82 17.86
N ARG A 257 4.34 2.32 17.57
CA ARG A 257 5.27 2.83 16.55
C ARG A 257 6.12 1.69 16.03
N PHE A 258 6.51 1.78 14.77
CA PHE A 258 7.57 0.93 14.26
C PHE A 258 8.95 1.44 14.75
N ASP A 259 9.92 0.56 14.77
CA ASP A 259 11.30 0.88 15.15
C ASP A 259 11.92 2.00 14.30
N ASN A 260 11.56 2.08 13.00
CA ASN A 260 12.03 3.10 12.07
C ASN A 260 11.45 4.51 12.31
N GLU A 261 10.44 4.64 13.18
CA GLU A 261 9.88 5.93 13.61
C GLU A 261 10.67 6.53 14.78
N GLN A 262 11.71 5.83 15.28
CA GLN A 262 12.52 6.19 16.45
C GLN A 262 14.03 6.18 16.17
N PRO A 263 14.83 6.80 17.07
CA PRO A 263 14.41 7.70 18.15
C PRO A 263 13.98 9.07 17.62
N ALA A 264 13.16 9.79 18.39
CA ALA A 264 12.91 11.19 18.12
C ALA A 264 14.24 11.99 18.21
N HIS A 265 14.43 12.90 17.27
CA HIS A 265 15.66 13.68 17.17
C HIS A 265 15.39 15.11 16.69
N ARG A 266 16.38 15.99 16.84
CA ARG A 266 16.25 17.39 16.45
C ARG A 266 16.74 17.59 15.02
N VAL A 267 15.96 18.37 14.26
CA VAL A 267 16.31 18.84 12.92
C VAL A 267 16.16 20.35 12.84
N PHE A 268 16.91 20.98 11.95
CA PHE A 268 16.73 22.40 11.64
C PHE A 268 16.00 22.52 10.29
N LEU A 269 14.88 23.26 10.26
CA LEU A 269 14.17 23.58 9.03
C LEU A 269 14.49 25.00 8.59
N GLU A 270 14.92 25.15 7.34
CA GLU A 270 15.03 26.44 6.67
C GLU A 270 13.63 26.99 6.34
N PRO A 271 13.47 28.32 6.20
CA PRO A 271 12.23 28.92 5.74
C PRO A 271 11.79 28.33 4.38
N ALA A 272 10.59 27.82 4.33
CA ALA A 272 9.99 27.23 3.13
C ALA A 272 8.45 27.35 3.18
N ARG A 273 7.81 27.12 2.05
CA ARG A 273 6.35 27.09 1.93
C ARG A 273 5.91 25.78 1.31
N ILE A 274 5.06 25.03 1.99
CA ILE A 274 4.53 23.75 1.51
C ILE A 274 3.14 23.93 0.91
N SER A 275 2.83 23.20 -0.17
CA SER A 275 1.48 23.17 -0.74
C SER A 275 0.49 22.56 0.26
N ARG A 276 -0.65 23.24 0.47
CA ARG A 276 -1.75 22.66 1.26
C ARG A 276 -2.33 21.42 0.58
N SER A 277 -2.43 21.45 -0.74
CA SER A 277 -3.07 20.39 -1.56
C SER A 277 -2.05 19.49 -2.21
N LEU A 278 -2.53 18.31 -2.62
CA LEU A 278 -1.80 17.37 -3.47
C LEU A 278 -1.77 17.85 -4.92
N ALA A 279 -0.76 17.43 -5.69
CA ALA A 279 -0.74 17.63 -7.13
C ALA A 279 -1.91 16.87 -7.78
N THR A 280 -2.59 17.53 -8.72
CA THR A 280 -3.79 17.00 -9.39
C THR A 280 -3.47 16.35 -10.73
N ASN A 281 -4.42 15.55 -11.23
CA ASN A 281 -4.34 15.00 -12.58
C ASN A 281 -4.30 16.09 -13.66
N ALA A 282 -4.99 17.22 -13.46
CA ALA A 282 -4.94 18.35 -14.40
C ALA A 282 -3.53 18.92 -14.53
N GLN A 283 -2.87 19.21 -13.40
CA GLN A 283 -1.49 19.69 -13.38
C GLN A 283 -0.51 18.66 -13.98
N TRP A 284 -0.81 17.38 -13.80
CA TRP A 284 0.00 16.33 -14.41
C TRP A 284 -0.17 16.25 -15.93
N LEU A 285 -1.38 16.46 -16.44
CA LEU A 285 -1.64 16.56 -17.87
C LEU A 285 -0.88 17.74 -18.49
N GLU A 286 -0.84 18.91 -17.83
CA GLU A 286 -0.03 20.06 -18.26
C GLU A 286 1.46 19.69 -18.35
N PHE A 287 2.01 19.00 -17.33
CA PHE A 287 3.38 18.48 -17.35
C PHE A 287 3.64 17.56 -18.56
N MET A 288 2.69 16.67 -18.87
CA MET A 288 2.79 15.78 -20.02
C MET A 288 2.73 16.54 -21.35
N GLU A 289 1.79 17.50 -21.46
CA GLU A 289 1.60 18.32 -22.66
C GLU A 289 2.81 19.23 -22.95
N ASP A 290 3.45 19.74 -21.91
CA ASP A 290 4.72 20.50 -21.99
C ASP A 290 5.95 19.63 -22.30
N GLY A 291 5.75 18.33 -22.58
CA GLY A 291 6.82 17.41 -22.93
C GLY A 291 7.64 16.93 -21.73
N GLY A 292 7.07 16.87 -20.55
CA GLY A 292 7.76 16.44 -19.33
C GLY A 292 8.44 15.08 -19.45
N TYR A 293 7.81 14.12 -20.10
CA TYR A 293 8.39 12.79 -20.38
C TYR A 293 9.37 12.76 -21.58
N ALA A 294 9.53 13.87 -22.29
CA ALA A 294 10.46 14.00 -23.44
C ALA A 294 11.65 14.93 -23.16
N THR A 295 11.73 15.50 -21.95
CA THR A 295 12.73 16.51 -21.57
C THR A 295 13.74 15.93 -20.55
N PRO A 296 14.90 15.38 -20.98
CA PRO A 296 15.86 14.69 -20.10
C PRO A 296 16.35 15.53 -18.93
N SER A 297 16.48 16.86 -19.11
CA SER A 297 17.00 17.77 -18.08
C SER A 297 16.10 17.90 -16.82
N LEU A 298 14.86 17.45 -16.89
CA LEU A 298 13.95 17.40 -15.75
C LEU A 298 14.22 16.17 -14.85
N TRP A 299 14.84 15.13 -15.39
CA TRP A 299 14.94 13.83 -14.75
C TRP A 299 16.28 13.60 -14.06
N LEU A 300 16.25 12.82 -12.99
CA LEU A 300 17.45 12.18 -12.48
C LEU A 300 17.93 11.11 -13.46
N SER A 301 19.25 10.84 -13.49
CA SER A 301 19.87 9.92 -14.46
C SER A 301 19.15 8.56 -14.54
N ASP A 302 18.94 7.91 -13.41
CA ASP A 302 18.28 6.60 -13.37
C ASP A 302 16.79 6.70 -13.76
N GLY A 303 16.15 7.83 -13.42
CA GLY A 303 14.78 8.12 -13.83
C GLY A 303 14.64 8.24 -15.34
N TRP A 304 15.56 8.95 -15.99
CA TRP A 304 15.60 9.06 -17.46
C TRP A 304 15.83 7.69 -18.11
N ALA A 305 16.77 6.91 -17.57
CA ALA A 305 17.00 5.54 -18.06
C ALA A 305 15.74 4.67 -17.98
N MET A 306 14.91 4.83 -16.92
CA MET A 306 13.63 4.14 -16.81
C MET A 306 12.61 4.63 -17.86
N VAL A 307 12.55 5.94 -18.12
CA VAL A 307 11.69 6.49 -19.18
C VAL A 307 12.02 5.85 -20.52
N GLU A 308 13.30 5.80 -20.88
CA GLU A 308 13.76 5.21 -22.14
C GLU A 308 13.53 3.69 -22.20
N ALA A 309 13.91 2.96 -21.15
CA ALA A 309 13.82 1.50 -21.11
C ALA A 309 12.39 0.98 -21.14
N HIS A 310 11.45 1.70 -20.53
CA HIS A 310 10.05 1.27 -20.40
C HIS A 310 9.07 2.09 -21.23
N GLY A 311 9.56 3.10 -21.96
CA GLY A 311 8.73 3.96 -22.81
C GLY A 311 7.68 4.73 -21.98
N TRP A 312 8.04 5.23 -20.81
CA TRP A 312 7.10 5.96 -19.95
C TRP A 312 6.65 7.27 -20.63
N GLN A 313 5.35 7.50 -20.66
CA GLN A 313 4.73 8.70 -21.25
C GLN A 313 3.63 9.29 -20.34
N ALA A 314 3.24 8.60 -19.28
CA ALA A 314 2.18 8.96 -18.37
C ALA A 314 2.37 8.21 -17.02
N PRO A 315 1.65 8.56 -15.95
CA PRO A 315 1.60 7.80 -14.71
C PRO A 315 1.25 6.32 -14.94
N GLY A 316 1.59 5.46 -13.99
CA GLY A 316 1.21 4.05 -14.01
C GLY A 316 -0.30 3.89 -14.17
N TYR A 317 -0.72 2.86 -14.91
CA TYR A 317 -2.13 2.54 -15.19
C TYR A 317 -2.90 3.58 -16.01
N TRP A 318 -2.26 4.65 -16.49
CA TRP A 318 -2.89 5.55 -17.44
C TRP A 318 -2.74 5.01 -18.86
N ARG A 319 -3.81 5.11 -19.62
CA ARG A 319 -3.87 4.69 -21.03
C ARG A 319 -4.59 5.75 -21.86
N LYS A 320 -4.00 6.10 -22.99
CA LYS A 320 -4.63 7.00 -23.96
C LYS A 320 -5.69 6.25 -24.77
N ALA A 321 -6.90 6.77 -24.80
CA ALA A 321 -8.01 6.29 -25.61
C ALA A 321 -8.49 7.41 -26.57
N GLU A 322 -9.38 7.11 -27.50
CA GLU A 322 -9.98 8.12 -28.41
C GLU A 322 -10.70 9.23 -27.62
N SER A 323 -11.37 8.87 -26.50
CA SER A 323 -12.09 9.78 -25.61
C SER A 323 -11.21 10.57 -24.64
N GLY A 324 -9.90 10.40 -24.66
CA GLY A 324 -8.97 11.01 -23.71
C GLY A 324 -8.20 9.99 -22.88
N TRP A 325 -7.67 10.42 -21.73
CA TRP A 325 -6.93 9.54 -20.83
C TRP A 325 -7.87 8.76 -19.91
N LEU A 326 -7.60 7.47 -19.79
CA LEU A 326 -8.24 6.55 -18.82
C LEU A 326 -7.21 6.09 -17.80
N CYS A 327 -7.66 5.74 -16.60
CA CYS A 327 -6.84 5.14 -15.56
C CYS A 327 -7.50 3.88 -15.02
N MET A 328 -6.72 2.81 -14.88
CA MET A 328 -7.17 1.63 -14.14
C MET A 328 -7.22 1.95 -12.65
N THR A 329 -8.36 1.66 -12.04
CA THR A 329 -8.64 1.83 -10.61
C THR A 329 -9.19 0.54 -10.01
N LEU A 330 -9.33 0.48 -8.69
CA LEU A 330 -10.01 -0.66 -8.04
C LEU A 330 -11.49 -0.80 -8.49
N ALA A 331 -12.10 0.27 -9.03
CA ALA A 331 -13.43 0.24 -9.65
C ALA A 331 -13.41 -0.08 -11.15
N GLY A 332 -12.29 -0.61 -11.67
CA GLY A 332 -12.06 -0.81 -13.09
C GLY A 332 -11.52 0.45 -13.77
N GLU A 333 -11.46 0.42 -15.11
CA GLU A 333 -10.95 1.54 -15.89
C GLU A 333 -11.95 2.71 -15.90
N LYS A 334 -11.47 3.92 -15.64
CA LYS A 334 -12.27 5.14 -15.54
C LYS A 334 -11.60 6.30 -16.29
N PRO A 335 -12.38 7.26 -16.83
CA PRO A 335 -11.82 8.52 -17.30
C PRO A 335 -11.07 9.24 -16.18
N ILE A 336 -9.96 9.91 -16.54
CA ILE A 336 -9.20 10.72 -15.59
C ILE A 336 -10.08 11.86 -15.07
N ALA A 337 -10.19 11.94 -13.74
CA ALA A 337 -10.86 13.06 -13.06
C ALA A 337 -9.82 14.19 -12.83
N PRO A 338 -9.93 15.35 -13.51
CA PRO A 338 -8.88 16.39 -13.50
C PRO A 338 -8.49 16.87 -12.10
N HIS A 339 -9.46 17.04 -11.22
CA HIS A 339 -9.28 17.57 -9.86
C HIS A 339 -8.91 16.50 -8.81
N SER A 340 -8.87 15.23 -9.19
CA SER A 340 -8.38 14.18 -8.29
C SER A 340 -6.86 14.23 -8.20
N PRO A 341 -6.28 13.83 -7.05
CA PRO A 341 -4.83 13.71 -6.92
C PRO A 341 -4.25 12.74 -7.95
N VAL A 342 -3.11 13.09 -8.52
CA VAL A 342 -2.36 12.14 -9.35
C VAL A 342 -1.90 10.96 -8.50
N MET A 343 -2.00 9.76 -9.05
CA MET A 343 -1.59 8.50 -8.41
C MET A 343 -0.71 7.67 -9.35
N HIS A 344 -0.07 6.66 -8.73
CA HIS A 344 0.72 5.67 -9.45
C HIS A 344 1.91 6.29 -10.18
N VAL A 345 2.59 7.21 -9.50
CA VAL A 345 3.82 7.86 -9.96
C VAL A 345 5.01 7.34 -9.15
N SER A 346 6.13 7.14 -9.82
CA SER A 346 7.42 6.83 -9.19
C SER A 346 8.02 8.06 -8.51
N TYR A 347 9.03 7.85 -7.67
CA TYR A 347 9.82 8.97 -7.14
C TYR A 347 10.46 9.81 -8.25
N TYR A 348 10.96 9.15 -9.30
CA TYR A 348 11.58 9.84 -10.43
C TYR A 348 10.60 10.75 -11.17
N GLU A 349 9.37 10.30 -11.38
CA GLU A 349 8.30 11.09 -11.96
C GLU A 349 7.91 12.27 -11.06
N ALA A 350 7.80 12.02 -9.76
CA ALA A 350 7.48 13.04 -8.77
C ALA A 350 8.54 14.15 -8.71
N ASP A 351 9.84 13.79 -8.76
CA ASP A 351 10.95 14.74 -8.78
C ASP A 351 10.99 15.53 -10.10
N ALA A 352 10.78 14.86 -11.25
CA ALA A 352 10.72 15.51 -12.55
C ALA A 352 9.56 16.51 -12.66
N PHE A 353 8.37 16.13 -12.17
CA PHE A 353 7.22 17.02 -12.08
C PHE A 353 7.51 18.24 -11.17
N ALA A 354 8.14 18.01 -10.00
CA ALA A 354 8.50 19.09 -9.10
C ALA A 354 9.48 20.10 -9.76
N ARG A 355 10.48 19.60 -10.49
CA ARG A 355 11.43 20.44 -11.24
C ARG A 355 10.74 21.22 -12.37
N TRP A 356 9.85 20.59 -13.15
CA TRP A 356 9.05 21.25 -14.15
C TRP A 356 8.24 22.39 -13.56
N ALA A 357 7.61 22.17 -12.40
CA ALA A 357 6.85 23.18 -11.69
C ALA A 357 7.72 24.28 -11.03
N GLY A 358 9.06 24.21 -11.14
CA GLY A 358 9.99 25.12 -10.44
C GLY A 358 9.92 24.98 -8.92
N LYS A 359 9.64 23.80 -8.41
CA LYS A 359 9.45 23.44 -7.01
C LYS A 359 10.32 22.21 -6.64
N HIS A 360 10.11 21.70 -5.43
CA HIS A 360 10.77 20.51 -4.91
C HIS A 360 9.77 19.58 -4.24
N LEU A 361 10.16 18.34 -3.98
CA LEU A 361 9.50 17.48 -3.01
C LEU A 361 9.89 17.92 -1.59
N ALA A 362 8.99 17.81 -0.63
CA ALA A 362 9.32 18.03 0.77
C ALA A 362 10.29 16.95 1.27
N SER A 363 11.13 17.27 2.25
CA SER A 363 11.78 16.23 3.04
C SER A 363 10.77 15.54 3.96
N GLU A 364 11.11 14.36 4.50
CA GLU A 364 10.22 13.67 5.43
C GLU A 364 10.00 14.47 6.72
N GLU A 365 11.01 15.26 7.14
CA GLU A 365 10.94 16.12 8.30
C GLU A 365 10.04 17.36 8.06
N GLU A 366 10.18 17.99 6.90
CA GLU A 366 9.31 19.11 6.47
C GLU A 366 7.85 18.66 6.40
N TRP A 367 7.60 17.48 5.84
CA TRP A 367 6.26 16.90 5.78
C TRP A 367 5.69 16.62 7.17
N GLU A 368 6.48 15.97 8.06
CA GLU A 368 6.03 15.59 9.40
C GLU A 368 5.66 16.84 10.23
N ILE A 369 6.48 17.87 10.18
CA ILE A 369 6.23 19.12 10.92
C ILE A 369 5.01 19.85 10.36
N ALA A 370 4.84 19.90 9.03
CA ALA A 370 3.65 20.46 8.41
C ALA A 370 2.38 19.72 8.80
N ALA A 371 2.42 18.38 8.82
CA ALA A 371 1.29 17.56 9.22
C ALA A 371 0.92 17.75 10.69
N ARG A 372 1.91 17.77 11.59
CA ARG A 372 1.71 18.06 13.02
C ARG A 372 1.11 19.44 13.26
N ALA A 373 1.49 20.41 12.44
CA ALA A 373 0.97 21.78 12.53
C ALA A 373 -0.43 21.93 11.87
N GLY A 374 -1.01 20.88 11.31
CA GLY A 374 -2.32 20.93 10.65
C GLY A 374 -2.33 21.75 9.35
N LEU A 375 -1.18 21.89 8.70
CA LEU A 375 -1.02 22.73 7.50
C LEU A 375 -1.42 22.01 6.21
N LEU A 376 -1.53 20.67 6.23
CA LEU A 376 -1.73 19.83 5.05
C LEU A 376 -3.20 19.39 4.94
N ASP A 377 -3.84 19.76 3.84
CA ASP A 377 -5.09 19.15 3.44
C ASP A 377 -4.77 17.75 2.85
N ASP A 378 -5.64 16.78 3.10
CA ASP A 378 -5.46 15.42 2.56
C ASP A 378 -4.08 14.78 2.87
N ALA A 379 -3.56 15.04 4.07
CA ALA A 379 -2.32 14.41 4.53
C ALA A 379 -2.44 12.88 4.61
N PHE A 380 -3.66 12.37 4.92
CA PHE A 380 -3.96 10.95 5.12
C PHE A 380 -5.20 10.50 4.33
N GLY A 381 -5.24 9.21 4.02
CA GLY A 381 -6.42 8.55 3.43
C GLY A 381 -6.64 8.85 1.95
N VAL A 382 -5.65 9.40 1.24
CA VAL A 382 -5.76 9.75 -0.18
C VAL A 382 -4.67 9.08 -0.99
N VAL A 383 -3.42 9.54 -0.89
CA VAL A 383 -2.24 8.95 -1.52
C VAL A 383 -1.04 9.03 -0.58
N TRP A 384 -0.15 8.07 -0.63
CA TRP A 384 1.19 8.19 -0.08
C TRP A 384 1.96 9.29 -0.82
N GLN A 385 2.65 10.15 -0.10
CA GLN A 385 3.32 11.32 -0.66
C GLN A 385 4.83 11.09 -0.68
N TRP A 386 5.43 11.06 -1.88
CA TRP A 386 6.87 10.96 -2.03
C TRP A 386 7.57 12.13 -1.36
N THR A 387 8.60 11.83 -0.62
CA THR A 387 9.53 12.84 -0.06
C THR A 387 10.89 12.74 -0.74
N ARG A 388 11.69 13.80 -0.67
CA ARG A 388 13.08 13.78 -1.17
C ARG A 388 14.05 13.06 -0.24
N SER A 389 13.58 12.52 0.89
CA SER A 389 14.43 11.85 1.88
C SER A 389 14.67 10.40 1.49
N ALA A 390 15.96 10.01 1.46
CA ALA A 390 16.34 8.61 1.38
C ALA A 390 15.92 7.87 2.65
N TYR A 391 15.50 6.61 2.51
CA TYR A 391 15.15 5.78 3.66
C TYR A 391 16.42 5.32 4.38
N LEU A 392 16.81 6.09 5.39
CA LEU A 392 17.98 5.88 6.23
C LEU A 392 17.57 5.75 7.70
N PRO A 393 18.42 5.15 8.55
CA PRO A 393 18.18 5.12 9.99
C PRO A 393 18.20 6.54 10.58
N TYR A 394 17.28 6.82 11.49
CA TYR A 394 17.37 8.04 12.28
C TYR A 394 18.62 8.06 13.18
N PRO A 395 19.14 9.25 13.54
CA PRO A 395 20.28 9.35 14.45
C PRO A 395 20.02 8.58 15.74
N GLY A 396 20.88 7.60 16.05
CA GLY A 396 20.74 6.75 17.23
C GLY A 396 19.79 5.55 17.07
N TYR A 397 19.28 5.28 15.88
CA TYR A 397 18.48 4.09 15.58
C TYR A 397 19.21 2.81 15.96
N ARG A 398 18.47 1.86 16.54
CA ARG A 398 18.92 0.49 16.80
C ARG A 398 17.80 -0.47 16.45
N ALA A 399 18.10 -1.43 15.57
CA ALA A 399 17.18 -2.53 15.31
C ALA A 399 17.04 -3.40 16.59
N ALA A 400 15.88 -4.02 16.76
CA ALA A 400 15.71 -5.05 17.79
C ALA A 400 16.63 -6.24 17.48
N GLU A 401 17.11 -6.94 18.52
CA GLU A 401 18.04 -8.07 18.38
C GLU A 401 17.35 -9.39 18.01
N ASP A 402 16.01 -9.42 18.07
CA ASP A 402 15.20 -10.59 17.73
C ASP A 402 14.83 -10.63 16.22
N ALA A 403 14.14 -11.70 15.82
CA ALA A 403 13.68 -11.86 14.44
C ALA A 403 12.76 -10.72 13.97
N LEU A 404 12.07 -10.01 14.88
CA LEU A 404 11.25 -8.84 14.58
C LEU A 404 12.11 -7.63 14.21
N GLY A 405 13.37 -7.55 14.66
CA GLY A 405 14.34 -6.53 14.25
C GLY A 405 14.73 -6.58 12.77
N GLU A 406 14.41 -7.68 12.08
CA GLU A 406 14.57 -7.77 10.63
C GLU A 406 13.49 -6.99 9.84
N TYR A 407 12.49 -6.43 10.52
CA TYR A 407 11.31 -5.85 9.89
C TYR A 407 11.61 -4.61 9.03
N ASN A 408 12.39 -3.67 9.52
CA ASN A 408 12.65 -2.39 8.85
C ASN A 408 14.13 -2.14 8.54
N GLY A 409 15.03 -2.39 9.48
CA GLY A 409 16.44 -1.93 9.42
C GLY A 409 17.19 -2.37 8.17
N LYS A 410 16.99 -3.59 7.70
CA LYS A 410 17.68 -4.12 6.52
C LYS A 410 17.23 -3.53 5.19
N PHE A 411 16.13 -2.79 5.18
CA PHE A 411 15.60 -2.10 4.00
C PHE A 411 16.06 -0.66 3.87
N MET A 412 16.85 -0.14 4.83
CA MET A 412 17.33 1.25 4.86
C MET A 412 18.47 1.46 3.87
N ILE A 413 18.23 1.17 2.59
CA ILE A 413 19.16 1.37 1.48
C ILE A 413 18.38 1.45 0.15
N ASN A 414 18.81 2.37 -0.72
CA ASN A 414 18.29 2.53 -2.10
C ASN A 414 16.78 2.75 -2.21
N GLN A 415 16.13 3.14 -1.14
CA GLN A 415 14.70 3.42 -1.11
C GLN A 415 14.45 4.87 -0.70
N MET A 416 13.29 5.39 -1.07
CA MET A 416 12.85 6.74 -0.73
C MET A 416 11.65 6.68 0.21
N VAL A 417 11.56 7.66 1.12
CA VAL A 417 10.48 7.73 2.11
C VAL A 417 9.22 8.31 1.48
N LEU A 418 8.07 7.68 1.79
CA LEU A 418 6.74 8.24 1.58
C LEU A 418 6.08 8.53 2.93
N ARG A 419 5.31 9.59 2.98
CA ARG A 419 4.57 10.01 4.17
C ARG A 419 3.07 10.08 3.92
N GLY A 420 2.28 10.09 4.99
CA GLY A 420 0.83 10.12 4.95
C GLY A 420 0.19 8.74 4.95
N SER A 421 -0.79 8.54 4.10
CA SER A 421 -1.42 7.25 3.82
C SER A 421 -2.28 7.30 2.56
N SER A 422 -2.56 6.16 1.95
CA SER A 422 -3.44 6.06 0.79
C SER A 422 -4.89 5.78 1.19
N HIS A 423 -5.80 5.86 0.21
CA HIS A 423 -7.21 5.47 0.38
C HIS A 423 -7.42 3.96 0.60
N ALA A 424 -6.37 3.18 0.38
CA ALA A 424 -6.36 1.74 0.64
C ALA A 424 -5.76 1.39 2.02
N THR A 425 -5.10 2.34 2.69
CA THR A 425 -4.57 2.15 4.04
C THR A 425 -5.71 1.93 5.01
N PRO A 426 -5.70 0.87 5.83
CA PRO A 426 -6.73 0.62 6.84
C PRO A 426 -6.84 1.73 7.88
N ASP A 427 -8.05 1.94 8.39
CA ASP A 427 -8.28 2.88 9.48
C ASP A 427 -7.45 2.51 10.72
N GLY A 428 -6.91 3.52 11.40
CA GLY A 428 -6.08 3.35 12.59
C GLY A 428 -4.62 2.93 12.33
N HIS A 429 -4.22 2.66 11.08
CA HIS A 429 -2.84 2.27 10.75
C HIS A 429 -1.91 3.47 10.55
N ALA A 430 -2.41 4.54 9.93
CA ALA A 430 -1.61 5.71 9.59
C ALA A 430 -1.31 6.59 10.80
N ARG A 431 -0.08 7.10 10.87
CA ARG A 431 0.42 8.03 11.90
C ARG A 431 1.26 9.13 11.26
N THR A 432 1.33 10.29 11.91
CA THR A 432 2.16 11.40 11.42
C THR A 432 3.64 11.02 11.31
N THR A 433 4.12 10.12 12.16
CA THR A 433 5.51 9.65 12.19
C THR A 433 5.77 8.43 11.30
N TYR A 434 4.72 7.80 10.75
CA TYR A 434 4.85 6.61 9.91
C TYR A 434 5.76 6.87 8.70
N ARG A 435 6.72 5.99 8.47
CA ARG A 435 7.68 6.03 7.37
C ARG A 435 7.44 4.85 6.45
N ASN A 436 6.69 5.06 5.37
CA ASN A 436 6.58 4.10 4.28
C ASN A 436 7.77 4.28 3.33
N PHE A 437 8.16 3.24 2.60
CA PHE A 437 9.34 3.28 1.75
C PHE A 437 9.21 2.33 0.57
N PHE A 438 9.70 2.78 -0.60
CA PHE A 438 9.78 1.98 -1.81
C PHE A 438 11.03 2.35 -2.61
N PHE A 439 11.44 1.45 -3.51
CA PHE A 439 12.45 1.78 -4.51
C PHE A 439 11.99 2.93 -5.40
N PRO A 440 12.88 3.84 -5.84
CA PRO A 440 12.48 5.07 -6.52
C PRO A 440 11.79 4.86 -7.88
N HIS A 441 11.95 3.71 -8.51
CA HIS A 441 11.29 3.38 -9.79
C HIS A 441 9.88 2.78 -9.63
N VAL A 442 9.48 2.42 -8.42
CA VAL A 442 8.19 1.77 -8.15
C VAL A 442 7.04 2.74 -8.36
N ARG A 443 6.01 2.32 -9.10
CA ARG A 443 4.86 3.14 -9.46
C ARG A 443 3.50 2.41 -9.39
N TRP A 444 3.46 1.19 -8.88
CA TRP A 444 2.21 0.41 -8.74
C TRP A 444 1.46 0.68 -7.43
N GLN A 445 2.08 1.28 -6.42
CA GLN A 445 1.42 1.68 -5.18
C GLN A 445 0.60 2.97 -5.37
N PHE A 446 -0.27 3.27 -4.41
CA PHE A 446 -1.09 4.48 -4.39
C PHE A 446 -0.27 5.69 -3.94
N SER A 447 0.75 6.07 -4.72
CA SER A 447 1.68 7.16 -4.44
C SER A 447 1.36 8.40 -5.28
N GLY A 448 1.53 9.58 -4.70
CA GLY A 448 1.32 10.88 -5.32
C GLY A 448 2.33 11.92 -4.85
N VAL A 449 2.01 13.20 -5.07
CA VAL A 449 2.97 14.30 -4.94
C VAL A 449 2.39 15.45 -4.12
N ARG A 450 3.22 16.02 -3.23
CA ARG A 450 3.02 17.31 -2.60
C ARG A 450 4.27 18.15 -2.77
N LEU A 451 4.10 19.39 -3.22
CA LEU A 451 5.19 20.29 -3.56
C LEU A 451 5.59 21.21 -2.40
N ILE A 452 6.85 21.58 -2.36
CA ILE A 452 7.39 22.61 -1.49
C ILE A 452 8.13 23.67 -2.33
N ASN A 453 8.04 24.93 -1.90
CA ASN A 453 8.79 26.06 -2.46
C ASN A 453 9.82 26.52 -1.42
N CYS A 454 11.10 26.48 -1.79
CA CYS A 454 12.18 27.03 -0.96
C CYS A 454 12.49 28.44 -1.45
N ASP A 455 12.32 29.44 -0.62
CA ASP A 455 12.49 30.87 -0.98
C ASP A 455 13.90 31.26 -1.45
N LYS A 456 14.91 30.38 -1.24
CA LYS A 456 16.32 30.62 -1.59
C LYS A 456 16.73 30.23 -3.02
N HIS A 457 15.88 29.57 -3.82
CA HIS A 457 16.24 29.07 -5.15
C HIS A 457 15.17 29.40 -6.21
N ALA A 458 14.73 30.65 -6.27
CA ALA A 458 14.13 31.12 -7.51
C ALA A 458 15.27 31.19 -8.55
N PRO A 459 15.26 30.37 -9.64
CA PRO A 459 16.20 30.56 -10.71
C PRO A 459 15.96 31.97 -11.25
N SER A 460 17.00 32.81 -11.23
CA SER A 460 16.98 34.06 -12.00
C SER A 460 16.66 33.65 -13.43
N ARG A 461 15.45 34.01 -13.91
CA ARG A 461 15.17 33.92 -15.34
C ARG A 461 16.23 34.79 -16.03
N ALA A 462 17.27 34.18 -16.57
CA ALA A 462 18.14 34.83 -17.53
C ALA A 462 17.27 35.15 -18.77
N HIS A 463 17.13 36.41 -19.05
CA HIS A 463 16.51 36.96 -20.25
C HIS A 463 17.27 36.55 -21.50
#